data_8d7a085494a097a072725d880057f4fc
#
_entry.id   8d7a085494a097a072725d880057f4fc
#
_cell.length_a   1.000
_cell.length_b   1.000
_cell.length_c   1.000
_cell.angle_alpha   90.00
_cell.angle_beta   90.00
_cell.angle_gamma   90.00
#
_symmetry.space_group_name_H-M   'P 1'
#
loop_
_entity.id
_entity.type
_entity.pdbx_description
1 polymer ?
#
loop_
_entity_poly.entity_id
_entity_poly.type
_entity_poly.pdbx_seq_one_letter_code
_entity_poly.pdbx_strand_id
1 'polypeptide(L)'
;TRWEDMDAALREARQYDTKVIVESEIIGDEVECGVLEYPDGTVVASVPAQLVNTSVGHEGFYGFDAKYVDGDVSAMIPAPLDDAATRLIQSLAREAFQALQCSGLARVDFFVTPAGPVLNEVNTMPGFTPISMYPQVFAASGVPYAELLDTLIARALA
;
A
#
# COMPACT_ATOMS: atom_id res chain seq x y z
N THR A 1 -19.89 -6.48 -6.84
CA THR A 1 -21.26 -6.26 -6.23
C THR A 1 -22.15 -5.60 -7.25
N ARG A 2 -23.35 -6.14 -7.49
CA ARG A 2 -24.33 -5.55 -8.39
C ARG A 2 -25.21 -4.59 -7.59
N TRP A 3 -25.82 -3.58 -8.26
CA TRP A 3 -26.70 -2.61 -7.60
C TRP A 3 -27.87 -3.26 -6.85
N GLU A 4 -28.36 -4.40 -7.33
CA GLU A 4 -29.43 -5.16 -6.69
C GLU A 4 -29.00 -5.80 -5.35
N ASP A 5 -27.70 -5.98 -5.10
CA ASP A 5 -27.14 -6.55 -3.88
C ASP A 5 -26.78 -5.47 -2.83
N MET A 6 -26.89 -4.18 -3.17
CA MET A 6 -26.43 -3.06 -2.36
C MET A 6 -27.00 -3.07 -0.93
N ASP A 7 -28.31 -3.28 -0.79
CA ASP A 7 -28.97 -3.28 0.52
C ASP A 7 -28.46 -4.44 1.41
N ALA A 8 -28.14 -5.59 0.81
CA ALA A 8 -27.59 -6.72 1.55
C ALA A 8 -26.15 -6.42 1.99
N ALA A 9 -25.33 -5.91 1.08
CA ALA A 9 -23.92 -5.52 1.36
C ALA A 9 -23.84 -4.43 2.43
N LEU A 10 -24.71 -3.42 2.39
CA LEU A 10 -24.77 -2.38 3.43
C LEU A 10 -25.16 -2.94 4.80
N ARG A 11 -26.10 -3.88 4.86
CA ARG A 11 -26.49 -4.53 6.13
C ARG A 11 -25.33 -5.35 6.71
N GLU A 12 -24.59 -6.04 5.86
CA GLU A 12 -23.43 -6.82 6.25
C GLU A 12 -22.30 -5.92 6.78
N ALA A 13 -21.91 -4.90 6.01
CA ALA A 13 -20.86 -3.97 6.41
C ALA A 13 -21.17 -3.26 7.73
N ARG A 14 -22.43 -2.92 7.99
CA ARG A 14 -22.88 -2.30 9.25
C ARG A 14 -22.82 -3.20 10.49
N GLN A 15 -22.54 -4.48 10.33
CA GLN A 15 -22.25 -5.36 11.48
C GLN A 15 -20.86 -5.09 12.07
N TYR A 16 -19.96 -4.50 11.28
CA TYR A 16 -18.58 -4.22 11.66
C TYR A 16 -18.36 -2.75 12.05
N ASP A 17 -18.99 -1.80 11.33
CA ASP A 17 -18.91 -0.37 11.62
C ASP A 17 -20.22 0.34 11.23
N THR A 18 -20.52 1.43 11.93
CA THR A 18 -21.65 2.31 11.62
C THR A 18 -21.41 3.13 10.35
N LYS A 19 -20.15 3.42 10.03
CA LYS A 19 -19.72 4.12 8.83
C LYS A 19 -19.39 3.11 7.73
N VAL A 20 -20.03 3.24 6.58
CA VAL A 20 -19.82 2.37 5.41
C VAL A 20 -19.36 3.23 4.24
N ILE A 21 -18.29 2.77 3.59
CA ILE A 21 -17.78 3.38 2.35
C ILE A 21 -18.35 2.59 1.17
N VAL A 22 -18.79 3.30 0.16
CA VAL A 22 -19.22 2.75 -1.13
C VAL A 22 -18.40 3.41 -2.22
N GLU A 23 -17.60 2.61 -2.91
CA GLU A 23 -16.63 3.08 -3.89
C GLU A 23 -16.89 2.43 -5.25
N SER A 24 -16.46 3.11 -6.32
CA SER A 24 -16.42 2.50 -7.66
C SER A 24 -15.30 1.46 -7.72
N GLU A 25 -15.56 0.34 -8.35
CA GLU A 25 -14.52 -0.63 -8.66
C GLU A 25 -13.49 -0.01 -9.63
N ILE A 26 -12.22 -0.17 -9.30
CA ILE A 26 -11.10 0.26 -10.15
C ILE A 26 -10.38 -1.00 -10.63
N ILE A 27 -10.32 -1.17 -11.94
CA ILE A 27 -9.60 -2.26 -12.59
C ILE A 27 -8.19 -1.77 -12.91
N GLY A 28 -7.18 -2.36 -12.26
CA GLY A 28 -5.77 -2.00 -12.43
C GLY A 28 -4.86 -2.95 -11.66
N ASP A 29 -3.56 -2.85 -11.89
CA ASP A 29 -2.56 -3.60 -11.13
C ASP A 29 -2.42 -2.97 -9.74
N GLU A 30 -2.46 -3.79 -8.70
CA GLU A 30 -2.23 -3.33 -7.33
C GLU A 30 -0.74 -3.11 -7.09
N VAL A 31 -0.37 -1.87 -6.73
CA VAL A 31 1.02 -1.45 -6.53
C VAL A 31 1.17 -0.76 -5.18
N GLU A 32 2.12 -1.22 -4.38
CA GLU A 32 2.43 -0.67 -3.06
C GLU A 32 3.76 0.09 -3.09
N CYS A 33 3.82 1.25 -2.44
CA CYS A 33 5.02 2.08 -2.32
C CYS A 33 5.25 2.50 -0.86
N GLY A 34 6.40 2.16 -0.30
CA GLY A 34 6.81 2.57 1.04
C GLY A 34 7.27 4.03 1.05
N VAL A 35 6.92 4.77 2.10
CA VAL A 35 7.43 6.12 2.38
C VAL A 35 8.10 6.13 3.75
N LEU A 36 9.30 6.71 3.83
CA LEU A 36 10.12 6.82 5.02
C LEU A 36 10.53 8.29 5.24
N GLU A 37 10.35 8.78 6.45
CA GLU A 37 10.84 10.07 6.88
C GLU A 37 12.09 9.91 7.76
N TYR A 38 13.17 10.55 7.37
CA TYR A 38 14.42 10.57 8.12
C TYR A 38 14.39 11.60 9.27
N PRO A 39 15.31 11.49 10.26
CA PRO A 39 15.38 12.43 11.40
C PRO A 39 15.54 13.90 11.01
N ASP A 40 16.15 14.17 9.85
CA ASP A 40 16.33 15.52 9.30
C ASP A 40 15.11 16.06 8.56
N GLY A 41 13.99 15.31 8.54
CA GLY A 41 12.77 15.66 7.83
C GLY A 41 12.76 15.28 6.34
N THR A 42 13.81 14.67 5.83
CA THR A 42 13.85 14.17 4.44
C THR A 42 12.85 13.03 4.26
N VAL A 43 11.96 13.14 3.28
CA VAL A 43 10.95 12.10 2.95
C VAL A 43 11.34 11.41 1.65
N VAL A 44 11.52 10.10 1.72
CA VAL A 44 11.86 9.26 0.57
C VAL A 44 10.78 8.22 0.30
N ALA A 45 10.64 7.83 -0.97
CA ALA A 45 9.80 6.72 -1.39
C ALA A 45 10.66 5.55 -1.87
N SER A 46 10.24 4.35 -1.56
CA SER A 46 10.88 3.11 -2.00
C SER A 46 10.68 2.86 -3.50
N VAL A 47 11.34 1.85 -4.05
CA VAL A 47 10.86 1.22 -5.27
C VAL A 47 9.44 0.68 -5.03
N PRO A 48 8.51 0.78 -6.01
CA PRO A 48 7.19 0.17 -5.86
C PRO A 48 7.26 -1.35 -6.00
N ALA A 49 6.29 -2.04 -5.39
CA ALA A 49 6.04 -3.47 -5.57
C ALA A 49 4.67 -3.69 -6.20
N GLN A 50 4.57 -4.61 -7.16
CA GLN A 50 3.29 -5.06 -7.71
C GLN A 50 2.86 -6.35 -7.03
N LEU A 51 1.63 -6.38 -6.52
CA LEU A 51 1.02 -7.60 -6.02
C LEU A 51 0.55 -8.45 -7.19
N VAL A 52 0.87 -9.75 -7.16
CA VAL A 52 0.43 -10.71 -8.18
C VAL A 52 -0.46 -11.77 -7.52
N ASN A 53 -1.41 -12.30 -8.29
CA ASN A 53 -2.44 -13.25 -7.84
C ASN A 53 -3.47 -12.67 -6.86
N THR A 54 -3.70 -11.36 -6.87
CA THR A 54 -4.71 -10.71 -6.01
C THR A 54 -6.15 -11.12 -6.36
N SER A 55 -6.37 -11.70 -7.54
CA SER A 55 -7.67 -12.16 -8.04
C SER A 55 -8.06 -13.60 -7.63
N VAL A 56 -7.25 -14.30 -6.85
CA VAL A 56 -7.46 -15.73 -6.51
C VAL A 56 -8.34 -15.94 -5.27
N GLY A 57 -8.78 -14.89 -4.59
CA GLY A 57 -9.76 -14.99 -3.50
C GLY A 57 -11.13 -15.48 -4.01
N HIS A 58 -11.85 -16.27 -3.19
CA HIS A 58 -13.18 -16.83 -3.51
C HIS A 58 -14.22 -15.80 -3.95
N GLU A 59 -13.93 -14.50 -3.83
CA GLU A 59 -14.82 -13.37 -4.17
C GLU A 59 -14.27 -12.45 -5.27
N GLY A 60 -13.13 -12.77 -5.89
CA GLY A 60 -12.51 -11.91 -6.93
C GLY A 60 -11.98 -10.58 -6.40
N PHE A 61 -11.74 -10.49 -5.09
CA PHE A 61 -11.30 -9.29 -4.40
C PHE A 61 -10.15 -9.62 -3.42
N TYR A 62 -9.13 -8.78 -3.37
CA TYR A 62 -8.00 -8.91 -2.44
C TYR A 62 -8.44 -8.48 -1.04
N GLY A 63 -9.14 -9.37 -0.34
CA GLY A 63 -9.65 -9.14 1.00
C GLY A 63 -8.61 -9.35 2.10
N PHE A 64 -9.03 -9.08 3.33
CA PHE A 64 -8.21 -9.23 4.54
C PHE A 64 -7.61 -10.63 4.69
N ASP A 65 -8.36 -11.68 4.37
CA ASP A 65 -7.91 -13.08 4.51
C ASP A 65 -6.78 -13.40 3.54
N ALA A 66 -6.84 -12.93 2.29
CA ALA A 66 -5.75 -13.09 1.31
C ALA A 66 -4.49 -12.31 1.72
N LYS A 67 -4.65 -11.13 2.32
CA LYS A 67 -3.51 -10.31 2.80
C LYS A 67 -2.75 -10.95 3.98
N TYR A 68 -3.43 -11.68 4.87
CA TYR A 68 -2.87 -12.05 6.18
C TYR A 68 -2.98 -13.54 6.52
N VAL A 69 -3.78 -14.34 5.83
CA VAL A 69 -4.06 -15.73 6.21
C VAL A 69 -3.53 -16.76 5.21
N ASP A 70 -3.75 -16.57 3.92
CA ASP A 70 -3.52 -17.61 2.91
C ASP A 70 -2.11 -17.66 2.31
N GLY A 71 -1.25 -16.64 2.51
CA GLY A 71 0.18 -16.66 2.12
C GLY A 71 0.47 -16.81 0.61
N ASP A 72 -0.55 -16.86 -0.24
CA ASP A 72 -0.43 -17.11 -1.68
C ASP A 72 -0.19 -15.86 -2.53
N VAL A 73 -0.11 -14.68 -1.90
CA VAL A 73 0.18 -13.44 -2.61
C VAL A 73 1.68 -13.29 -2.81
N SER A 74 2.09 -13.38 -4.04
CA SER A 74 3.47 -13.08 -4.44
C SER A 74 3.57 -11.63 -4.91
N ALA A 75 4.75 -11.03 -4.73
CA ALA A 75 5.02 -9.67 -5.17
C ALA A 75 6.20 -9.64 -6.14
N MET A 76 6.13 -8.75 -7.11
CA MET A 76 7.25 -8.40 -7.98
C MET A 76 7.89 -7.12 -7.44
N ILE A 77 9.14 -7.21 -6.99
CA ILE A 77 9.91 -6.10 -6.42
C ILE A 77 11.25 -5.98 -7.15
N PRO A 78 11.53 -4.87 -7.86
CA PRO A 78 10.62 -3.76 -8.18
C PRO A 78 9.43 -4.17 -9.05
N ALA A 79 8.34 -3.40 -8.98
CA ALA A 79 7.21 -3.55 -9.90
C ALA A 79 7.67 -3.40 -11.36
N PRO A 80 7.10 -4.16 -12.32
CA PRO A 80 7.49 -4.12 -13.73
C PRO A 80 6.93 -2.88 -14.46
N LEU A 81 7.19 -1.71 -13.91
CA LEU A 81 6.78 -0.41 -14.42
C LEU A 81 7.93 0.26 -15.17
N ASP A 82 7.59 1.11 -16.11
CA ASP A 82 8.61 1.97 -16.71
C ASP A 82 9.10 3.04 -15.73
N ASP A 83 10.21 3.69 -16.06
CA ASP A 83 10.82 4.71 -15.22
C ASP A 83 9.91 5.92 -14.96
N ALA A 84 9.04 6.28 -15.89
CA ALA A 84 8.14 7.43 -15.75
C ALA A 84 7.01 7.10 -14.76
N ALA A 85 6.40 5.93 -14.90
CA ALA A 85 5.37 5.44 -13.97
C ALA A 85 5.93 5.23 -12.56
N THR A 86 7.14 4.65 -12.45
CA THR A 86 7.84 4.48 -11.17
C THR A 86 8.04 5.82 -10.46
N ARG A 87 8.59 6.82 -11.15
CA ARG A 87 8.79 8.17 -10.57
C ARG A 87 7.50 8.86 -10.21
N LEU A 88 6.45 8.68 -11.01
CA LEU A 88 5.13 9.26 -10.73
C LEU A 88 4.55 8.65 -9.44
N ILE A 89 4.55 7.33 -9.28
CA ILE A 89 4.07 6.64 -8.07
C ILE A 89 4.87 7.10 -6.85
N GLN A 90 6.18 7.16 -6.93
CA GLN A 90 7.04 7.66 -5.85
C GLN A 90 6.72 9.12 -5.48
N SER A 91 6.43 9.98 -6.46
CA SER A 91 6.03 11.37 -6.20
C SER A 91 4.69 11.44 -5.48
N LEU A 92 3.68 10.75 -6.03
CA LEU A 92 2.34 10.69 -5.46
C LEU A 92 2.33 10.10 -4.04
N ALA A 93 3.16 9.09 -3.79
CA ALA A 93 3.29 8.49 -2.46
C ALA A 93 3.82 9.50 -1.43
N ARG A 94 4.88 10.26 -1.78
CA ARG A 94 5.39 11.34 -0.91
C ARG A 94 4.37 12.46 -0.72
N GLU A 95 3.68 12.86 -1.78
CA GLU A 95 2.64 13.89 -1.72
C GLU A 95 1.48 13.47 -0.80
N ALA A 96 1.01 12.22 -0.92
CA ALA A 96 -0.02 11.66 -0.04
C ALA A 96 0.43 11.65 1.43
N PHE A 97 1.65 11.18 1.70
CA PHE A 97 2.25 11.17 3.04
C PHE A 97 2.25 12.58 3.67
N GLN A 98 2.70 13.58 2.90
CA GLN A 98 2.77 14.97 3.37
C GLN A 98 1.39 15.59 3.51
N ALA A 99 0.48 15.37 2.56
CA ALA A 99 -0.88 15.93 2.60
C ALA A 99 -1.69 15.43 3.80
N LEU A 100 -1.47 14.17 4.19
CA LEU A 100 -2.09 13.56 5.37
C LEU A 100 -1.32 13.82 6.68
N GLN A 101 -0.23 14.59 6.61
CA GLN A 101 0.64 14.88 7.77
C GLN A 101 1.13 13.62 8.48
N CYS A 102 1.42 12.57 7.73
CA CYS A 102 2.04 11.36 8.25
C CYS A 102 3.45 11.67 8.78
N SER A 103 3.93 10.87 9.73
CA SER A 103 5.28 10.99 10.27
C SER A 103 5.92 9.60 10.41
N GLY A 104 7.22 9.53 10.17
CA GLY A 104 8.05 8.33 10.28
C GLY A 104 7.89 7.41 9.08
N LEU A 105 6.73 6.75 8.94
CA LEU A 105 6.50 5.77 7.87
C LEU A 105 5.06 5.73 7.38
N ALA A 106 4.88 5.32 6.14
CA ALA A 106 3.61 4.87 5.59
C ALA A 106 3.83 3.94 4.39
N ARG A 107 2.85 3.10 4.09
CA ARG A 107 2.73 2.41 2.81
C ARG A 107 1.54 3.01 2.06
N VAL A 108 1.78 3.42 0.84
CA VAL A 108 0.76 4.01 -0.02
C VAL A 108 0.44 3.01 -1.13
N ASP A 109 -0.82 2.65 -1.24
CA ASP A 109 -1.31 1.61 -2.13
C ASP A 109 -2.06 2.26 -3.30
N PHE A 110 -1.81 1.78 -4.51
CA PHE A 110 -2.32 2.31 -5.76
C PHE A 110 -2.94 1.22 -6.63
N PHE A 111 -3.92 1.60 -7.45
CA PHE A 111 -4.30 0.86 -8.65
C PHE A 111 -3.64 1.53 -9.87
N VAL A 112 -2.79 0.81 -10.58
CA VAL A 112 -2.17 1.30 -11.82
C VAL A 112 -3.06 0.90 -12.98
N THR A 113 -3.71 1.90 -13.59
CA THR A 113 -4.63 1.73 -14.71
C THR A 113 -4.00 2.24 -16.02
N PRO A 114 -4.57 1.93 -17.20
CA PRO A 114 -4.12 2.53 -18.47
C PRO A 114 -4.20 4.07 -18.50
N ALA A 115 -5.04 4.68 -17.64
CA ALA A 115 -5.16 6.13 -17.52
C ALA A 115 -4.18 6.73 -16.50
N GLY A 116 -3.42 5.90 -15.78
CA GLY A 116 -2.45 6.28 -14.76
C GLY A 116 -2.76 5.69 -13.38
N PRO A 117 -1.91 5.96 -12.39
CA PRO A 117 -2.09 5.47 -11.03
C PRO A 117 -3.24 6.19 -10.33
N VAL A 118 -4.04 5.43 -9.61
CA VAL A 118 -5.11 5.91 -8.72
C VAL A 118 -4.74 5.52 -7.30
N LEU A 119 -4.65 6.49 -6.39
CA LEU A 119 -4.38 6.22 -4.98
C LEU A 119 -5.60 5.52 -4.37
N ASN A 120 -5.35 4.40 -3.69
CA ASN A 120 -6.35 3.61 -2.98
C ASN A 120 -6.37 3.96 -1.50
N GLU A 121 -5.29 3.65 -0.78
CA GLU A 121 -5.21 3.87 0.66
C GLU A 121 -3.79 4.24 1.13
N VAL A 122 -3.71 4.78 2.35
CA VAL A 122 -2.46 5.06 3.05
C VAL A 122 -2.44 4.32 4.39
N ASN A 123 -1.53 3.37 4.52
CA ASN A 123 -1.33 2.56 5.72
C ASN A 123 -0.24 3.18 6.61
N THR A 124 -0.63 3.81 7.70
CA THR A 124 0.31 4.43 8.65
C THR A 124 0.93 3.45 9.66
N MET A 125 0.45 2.20 9.67
CA MET A 125 1.01 1.09 10.46
C MET A 125 1.09 -0.18 9.60
N PRO A 126 1.90 -0.19 8.52
CA PRO A 126 2.03 -1.36 7.65
C PRO A 126 2.65 -2.53 8.42
N GLY A 127 2.40 -3.76 7.93
CA GLY A 127 3.10 -4.93 8.44
C GLY A 127 4.61 -4.74 8.45
N PHE A 128 5.29 -5.12 9.55
CA PHE A 128 6.70 -4.82 9.77
C PHE A 128 7.51 -6.06 10.19
N THR A 129 7.17 -7.23 9.68
CA THR A 129 8.01 -8.42 9.78
C THR A 129 9.01 -8.46 8.62
N PRO A 130 10.11 -9.23 8.69
CA PRO A 130 11.07 -9.32 7.58
C PRO A 130 10.47 -9.76 6.24
N ILE A 131 9.33 -10.44 6.27
CA ILE A 131 8.60 -10.87 5.07
C ILE A 131 7.47 -9.91 4.65
N SER A 132 7.24 -8.84 5.43
CA SER A 132 6.23 -7.83 5.10
C SER A 132 6.71 -6.93 3.96
N MET A 133 5.76 -6.43 3.16
CA MET A 133 6.05 -5.64 1.97
C MET A 133 6.88 -4.39 2.26
N TYR A 134 6.53 -3.64 3.32
CA TYR A 134 7.20 -2.39 3.64
C TYR A 134 8.74 -2.55 3.82
N PRO A 135 9.25 -3.45 4.67
CA PRO A 135 10.70 -3.66 4.74
C PRO A 135 11.30 -4.28 3.47
N GLN A 136 10.55 -5.07 2.70
CA GLN A 136 11.08 -5.65 1.45
C GLN A 136 11.31 -4.58 0.37
N VAL A 137 10.41 -3.63 0.18
CA VAL A 137 10.59 -2.55 -0.80
C VAL A 137 11.73 -1.60 -0.40
N PHE A 138 11.94 -1.39 0.91
CA PHE A 138 13.09 -0.60 1.37
C PHE A 138 14.41 -1.36 1.23
N ALA A 139 14.44 -2.66 1.50
CA ALA A 139 15.63 -3.49 1.23
C ALA A 139 16.00 -3.46 -0.26
N ALA A 140 15.01 -3.57 -1.15
CA ALA A 140 15.20 -3.43 -2.61
C ALA A 140 15.62 -2.02 -3.03
N SER A 141 15.32 -1.00 -2.20
CA SER A 141 15.75 0.39 -2.39
C SER A 141 17.14 0.69 -1.78
N GLY A 142 17.81 -0.31 -1.21
CA GLY A 142 19.13 -0.16 -0.62
C GLY A 142 19.14 0.23 0.86
N VAL A 143 18.00 0.20 1.55
CA VAL A 143 17.86 0.42 3.00
C VAL A 143 17.62 -0.93 3.70
N PRO A 144 18.66 -1.54 4.30
CA PRO A 144 18.53 -2.81 5.00
C PRO A 144 17.59 -2.71 6.21
N TYR A 145 17.01 -3.85 6.62
CA TYR A 145 16.04 -3.91 7.72
C TYR A 145 16.53 -3.27 9.03
N ALA A 146 17.79 -3.50 9.41
CA ALA A 146 18.39 -2.91 10.62
C ALA A 146 18.48 -1.38 10.52
N GLU A 147 18.92 -0.86 9.35
CA GLU A 147 19.00 0.58 9.09
C GLU A 147 17.62 1.22 9.07
N LEU A 148 16.62 0.53 8.51
CA LEU A 148 15.24 0.99 8.53
C LEU A 148 14.70 1.15 9.96
N LEU A 149 14.99 0.18 10.85
CA LEU A 149 14.63 0.25 12.26
C LEU A 149 15.35 1.41 12.98
N ASP A 150 16.66 1.54 12.78
CA ASP A 150 17.46 2.61 13.40
C ASP A 150 16.96 3.99 12.96
N THR A 151 16.62 4.14 11.66
CA THR A 151 16.07 5.38 11.12
C THR A 151 14.73 5.75 11.78
N LEU A 152 13.82 4.78 11.91
CA LEU A 152 12.51 5.02 12.52
C LEU A 152 12.61 5.36 14.01
N ILE A 153 13.50 4.68 14.75
CA ILE A 153 13.77 4.98 16.16
C ILE A 153 14.37 6.39 16.29
N ALA A 154 15.38 6.71 15.47
CA ALA A 154 16.02 8.02 15.50
C ALA A 154 15.01 9.14 15.13
N ARG A 155 14.12 8.89 14.15
CA ARG A 155 13.05 9.85 13.79
C ARG A 155 12.04 10.05 14.93
N ALA A 156 11.71 9.00 15.66
CA ALA A 156 10.78 9.10 16.80
C ALA A 156 11.36 9.84 18.01
N LEU A 157 12.69 9.97 18.09
CA LEU A 157 13.39 10.66 19.17
C LEU A 157 13.77 12.11 18.80
N ALA A 158 13.60 12.52 17.55
CA ALA A 158 13.88 13.87 17.08
C ALA A 158 12.67 14.81 17.30
#